data_b632d675bb59f8218d587962b9bd2486
#
_entry.id   b632d675bb59f8218d587962b9bd2486
#
_cell.length_a   1.000
_cell.length_b   1.000
_cell.length_c   1.000
_cell.angle_alpha   90.00
_cell.angle_beta   90.00
_cell.angle_gamma   90.00
#
_symmetry.space_group_name_H-M   'P 1'
#
loop_
_entity.id
_entity.type
_entity.pdbx_description
1 polymer ?
#
loop_
_entity_poly.entity_id
_entity_poly.type
_entity_poly.pdbx_seq_one_letter_code
_entity_poly.pdbx_strand_id
1 'polypeptide(L)'
;MDMEIIRRWNERVKPEDTVFHLGDFCFKEKDGKDFNYYRKQLNGNIILVRGNHDNNNKSESKINFISINLGGIDWHLEHVPNYSVKFNLCGHVHNLWKIRRNGNQVCYNVGVDVNSFYPIDIHEIMRDLNRKPFIPNPNTNI
;
A
#
# COMPACT_ATOMS: atom_id res chain seq x y z
N MET A 1 -13.39 -5.54 13.39
CA MET A 1 -12.76 -5.35 12.07
C MET A 1 -11.26 -5.09 12.18
N ASP A 2 -10.82 -4.16 13.02
CA ASP A 2 -9.40 -3.81 13.18
C ASP A 2 -8.50 -4.99 13.56
N MET A 3 -8.95 -5.84 14.49
CA MET A 3 -8.19 -7.02 14.93
C MET A 3 -7.98 -8.02 13.80
N GLU A 4 -8.95 -8.20 12.92
CA GLU A 4 -8.83 -9.10 11.78
C GLU A 4 -7.85 -8.57 10.74
N ILE A 5 -7.85 -7.27 10.49
CA ILE A 5 -6.88 -6.64 9.58
C ILE A 5 -5.46 -6.78 10.14
N ILE A 6 -5.27 -6.54 11.44
CA ILE A 6 -3.99 -6.73 12.12
C ILE A 6 -3.51 -8.18 11.99
N ARG A 7 -4.39 -9.14 12.25
CA ARG A 7 -4.07 -10.57 12.14
C ARG A 7 -3.63 -10.94 10.72
N ARG A 8 -4.39 -10.51 9.73
CA ARG A 8 -4.08 -10.79 8.31
C ARG A 8 -2.80 -10.10 7.85
N TRP A 9 -2.57 -8.88 8.31
CA TRP A 9 -1.31 -8.18 8.07
C TRP A 9 -0.13 -9.00 8.59
N ASN A 10 -0.16 -9.38 9.87
CA ASN A 10 0.95 -10.09 10.50
C ASN A 10 1.12 -11.53 10.01
N GLU A 11 0.09 -12.10 9.41
CA GLU A 11 0.17 -13.40 8.74
C GLU A 11 1.06 -13.33 7.49
N ARG A 12 1.05 -12.22 6.76
CA ARG A 12 1.82 -12.04 5.53
C ARG A 12 3.11 -11.28 5.70
N VAL A 13 3.10 -10.24 6.53
CA VAL A 13 4.23 -9.33 6.70
C VAL A 13 5.13 -9.81 7.81
N LYS A 14 6.40 -10.03 7.48
CA LYS A 14 7.45 -10.40 8.43
C LYS A 14 8.08 -9.13 9.02
N PRO A 15 8.74 -9.22 10.20
CA PRO A 15 9.40 -8.05 10.80
C PRO A 15 10.43 -7.37 9.90
N GLU A 16 11.12 -8.11 9.03
CA GLU A 16 12.13 -7.59 8.10
C GLU A 16 11.56 -7.00 6.80
N ASP A 17 10.27 -7.20 6.52
CA ASP A 17 9.64 -6.71 5.30
C ASP A 17 9.44 -5.20 5.33
N THR A 18 9.42 -4.57 4.15
CA THR A 18 9.05 -3.17 3.97
C THR A 18 7.66 -3.09 3.35
N VAL A 19 6.78 -2.30 3.97
CA VAL A 19 5.42 -2.08 3.50
C VAL A 19 5.21 -0.61 3.19
N PHE A 20 4.79 -0.33 1.96
CA PHE A 20 4.32 1.00 1.58
C PHE A 20 2.83 1.09 1.85
N HIS A 21 2.45 1.86 2.84
CA HIS A 21 1.05 2.13 3.18
C HIS A 21 0.61 3.40 2.47
N LEU A 22 -0.40 3.31 1.63
CA LEU A 22 -0.79 4.42 0.74
C LEU A 22 -1.84 5.35 1.34
N GLY A 23 -1.82 5.52 2.65
CA GLY A 23 -2.62 6.54 3.32
C GLY A 23 -3.92 6.05 3.95
N ASP A 24 -4.54 6.94 4.71
CA ASP A 24 -5.72 6.64 5.52
C ASP A 24 -5.46 5.45 6.46
N PHE A 25 -4.37 5.55 7.22
CA PHE A 25 -3.91 4.46 8.08
C PHE A 25 -4.95 4.09 9.14
N CYS A 26 -5.52 5.10 9.77
CA CYS A 26 -6.64 4.95 10.69
C CYS A 26 -7.42 6.26 10.73
N PHE A 27 -8.66 6.17 11.18
CA PHE A 27 -9.47 7.36 11.37
C PHE A 27 -8.99 8.18 12.58
N LYS A 28 -9.62 9.33 12.79
CA LYS A 28 -9.36 10.19 13.94
C LYS A 28 -9.30 9.37 15.24
N GLU A 29 -8.35 9.72 16.09
CA GLU A 29 -8.20 9.10 17.40
C GLU A 29 -9.55 9.01 18.13
N LYS A 30 -9.89 7.80 18.50
CA LYS A 30 -11.06 7.49 19.30
C LYS A 30 -10.63 6.45 20.36
N ASP A 31 -10.93 6.73 21.62
CA ASP A 31 -10.58 5.83 22.72
C ASP A 31 -9.07 5.52 22.83
N GLY A 32 -8.21 6.49 22.48
CA GLY A 32 -6.76 6.34 22.51
C GLY A 32 -6.16 5.50 21.37
N LYS A 33 -6.98 5.11 20.40
CA LYS A 33 -6.56 4.29 19.27
C LYS A 33 -6.09 5.16 18.09
N ASP A 34 -4.91 5.72 18.22
CA ASP A 34 -4.25 6.53 17.20
C ASP A 34 -3.30 5.70 16.30
N PHE A 35 -2.54 6.38 15.47
CA PHE A 35 -1.53 5.77 14.62
C PHE A 35 -0.57 4.87 15.42
N ASN A 36 -0.05 5.34 16.56
CA ASN A 36 0.91 4.60 17.36
C ASN A 36 0.30 3.34 17.98
N TYR A 37 -0.97 3.40 18.35
CA TYR A 37 -1.70 2.24 18.88
C TYR A 37 -1.72 1.10 17.86
N TYR A 38 -2.03 1.39 16.60
CA TYR A 38 -2.07 0.38 15.55
C TYR A 38 -0.67 0.00 15.05
N ARG A 39 0.21 0.98 14.88
CA ARG A 39 1.56 0.75 14.33
C ARG A 39 2.35 -0.27 15.14
N LYS A 40 2.31 -0.20 16.45
CA LYS A 40 3.06 -1.11 17.32
C LYS A 40 2.59 -2.56 17.26
N GLN A 41 1.40 -2.81 16.72
CA GLN A 41 0.83 -4.15 16.58
C GLN A 41 1.15 -4.79 15.21
N LEU A 42 1.72 -4.04 14.29
CA LEU A 42 1.97 -4.46 12.92
C LEU A 42 3.44 -4.79 12.69
N ASN A 43 3.70 -5.94 12.06
CA ASN A 43 5.04 -6.33 11.64
C ASN A 43 5.53 -5.46 10.47
N GLY A 44 6.84 -5.38 10.33
CA GLY A 44 7.51 -4.79 9.17
C GLY A 44 7.92 -3.33 9.36
N ASN A 45 8.61 -2.83 8.37
CA ASN A 45 9.02 -1.44 8.26
C ASN A 45 8.00 -0.71 7.41
N ILE A 46 7.22 0.19 8.01
CA ILE A 46 6.12 0.87 7.32
C ILE A 46 6.57 2.24 6.85
N ILE A 47 6.45 2.49 5.54
CA ILE A 47 6.62 3.79 4.93
C ILE A 47 5.22 4.30 4.58
N LEU A 48 4.79 5.37 5.22
CA LEU A 48 3.42 5.89 5.12
C LEU A 48 3.34 7.07 4.15
N VAL A 49 2.59 6.87 3.08
CA VAL A 49 2.12 7.95 2.21
C VAL A 49 0.88 8.56 2.84
N ARG A 50 0.78 9.88 2.83
CA ARG A 50 -0.32 10.60 3.46
C ARG A 50 -1.62 10.43 2.68
N GLY A 51 -2.67 10.00 3.37
CA GLY A 51 -4.04 10.00 2.87
C GLY A 51 -4.81 11.25 3.34
N ASN A 52 -6.00 11.45 2.80
CA ASN A 52 -6.82 12.61 3.13
C ASN A 52 -7.38 12.58 4.57
N HIS A 53 -7.45 11.41 5.19
CA HIS A 53 -7.91 11.24 6.57
C HIS A 53 -6.77 11.15 7.61
N ASP A 54 -5.51 11.25 7.20
CA ASP A 54 -4.36 11.11 8.10
C ASP A 54 -4.02 12.38 8.89
N ASN A 55 -4.78 13.45 8.76
CA ASN A 55 -4.50 14.74 9.41
C ASN A 55 -4.66 14.70 10.94
N ASN A 56 -5.51 13.82 11.46
CA ASN A 56 -5.95 13.82 12.86
C ASN A 56 -5.65 12.52 13.61
N ASN A 57 -4.85 11.62 13.05
CA ASN A 57 -4.56 10.32 13.65
C ASN A 57 -3.13 10.20 14.23
N LYS A 58 -2.40 11.30 14.29
CA LYS A 58 -1.00 11.38 14.78
C LYS A 58 0.01 10.62 13.92
N SER A 59 -0.32 10.25 12.70
CA SER A 59 0.63 9.61 11.78
C SER A 59 1.76 10.54 11.34
N GLU A 60 1.47 11.83 11.26
CA GLU A 60 2.41 12.90 10.91
C GLU A 60 3.16 12.72 9.59
N SER A 61 2.66 11.88 8.69
CA SER A 61 3.31 11.67 7.40
C SER A 61 3.28 12.94 6.56
N LYS A 62 4.42 13.27 5.96
CA LYS A 62 4.60 14.38 5.01
C LYS A 62 4.78 13.89 3.57
N ILE A 63 4.78 12.58 3.36
CA ILE A 63 5.03 11.98 2.05
C ILE A 63 3.73 11.99 1.26
N ASN A 64 3.68 12.76 0.16
CA ASN A 64 2.51 12.84 -0.70
C ASN A 64 2.49 11.74 -1.76
N PHE A 65 3.65 11.38 -2.28
CA PHE A 65 3.81 10.27 -3.23
C PHE A 65 5.23 9.72 -3.18
N ILE A 66 5.39 8.52 -3.71
CA ILE A 66 6.69 7.86 -3.87
C ILE A 66 6.81 7.38 -5.30
N SER A 67 7.96 7.63 -5.92
CA SER A 67 8.32 7.04 -7.21
C SER A 67 9.41 6.00 -6.97
N ILE A 68 9.17 4.76 -7.36
CA ILE A 68 10.08 3.65 -7.08
C ILE A 68 10.17 2.72 -8.29
N ASN A 69 11.39 2.28 -8.63
CA ASN A 69 11.60 1.27 -9.67
C ASN A 69 11.67 -0.11 -9.04
N LEU A 70 10.77 -0.99 -9.46
CA LEU A 70 10.75 -2.40 -9.04
C LEU A 70 10.52 -3.26 -10.28
N GLY A 71 11.44 -4.19 -10.52
CA GLY A 71 11.34 -5.11 -11.66
C GLY A 71 11.43 -4.43 -13.02
N GLY A 72 12.13 -3.31 -13.13
CA GLY A 72 12.24 -2.52 -14.35
C GLY A 72 11.04 -1.65 -14.65
N ILE A 73 10.08 -1.56 -13.74
CA ILE A 73 8.88 -0.75 -13.87
C ILE A 73 8.96 0.41 -12.88
N ASP A 74 8.72 1.62 -13.37
CA ASP A 74 8.62 2.82 -12.54
C ASP A 74 7.18 2.93 -12.00
N TRP A 75 7.03 2.65 -10.70
CA TRP A 75 5.76 2.71 -10.01
C TRP A 75 5.60 4.07 -9.35
N HIS A 76 4.42 4.67 -9.50
CA HIS A 76 4.01 5.86 -8.76
C HIS A 76 3.01 5.45 -7.68
N LEU A 77 3.38 5.66 -6.42
CA LEU A 77 2.59 5.31 -5.24
C LEU A 77 1.98 6.59 -4.67
N GLU A 78 0.66 6.66 -4.65
CA GLU A 78 -0.08 7.83 -4.17
C GLU A 78 -1.42 7.38 -3.59
N HIS A 79 -1.93 8.09 -2.58
CA HIS A 79 -3.20 7.73 -1.95
C HIS A 79 -4.37 7.79 -2.95
N VAL A 80 -4.55 8.95 -3.59
CA VAL A 80 -5.59 9.14 -4.62
C VAL A 80 -5.06 8.68 -5.98
N PRO A 81 -5.88 7.98 -6.80
CA PRO A 81 -5.46 7.57 -8.13
C PRO A 81 -4.95 8.73 -8.97
N ASN A 82 -3.79 8.55 -9.59
CA ASN A 82 -3.19 9.52 -10.50
C ASN A 82 -3.25 8.99 -11.94
N TYR A 83 -4.12 9.57 -12.74
CA TYR A 83 -4.38 9.13 -14.11
C TYR A 83 -3.38 9.70 -15.14
N SER A 84 -2.40 10.49 -14.70
CA SER A 84 -1.35 11.05 -15.58
C SER A 84 -0.05 10.25 -15.59
N VAL A 85 0.05 9.19 -14.78
CA VAL A 85 1.22 8.31 -14.73
C VAL A 85 0.90 6.95 -15.33
N LYS A 86 1.93 6.26 -15.85
CA LYS A 86 1.75 4.99 -16.56
C LYS A 86 1.37 3.84 -15.62
N PHE A 87 2.07 3.71 -14.50
CA PHE A 87 1.85 2.67 -13.50
C PHE A 87 1.61 3.30 -12.15
N ASN A 88 0.37 3.31 -11.70
CA ASN A 88 -0.02 3.88 -10.42
C ASN A 88 -0.52 2.80 -9.45
N LEU A 89 0.07 2.78 -8.26
CA LEU A 89 -0.47 2.05 -7.12
C LEU A 89 -1.19 3.06 -6.22
N CYS A 90 -2.43 2.80 -5.88
CA CYS A 90 -3.28 3.75 -5.16
C CYS A 90 -4.14 3.08 -4.09
N GLY A 91 -4.78 3.90 -3.27
CA GLY A 91 -5.84 3.52 -2.35
C GLY A 91 -7.08 4.35 -2.60
N HIS A 92 -7.68 4.91 -1.55
CA HIS A 92 -8.76 5.89 -1.55
C HIS A 92 -10.11 5.40 -2.10
N VAL A 93 -10.14 4.68 -3.19
CA VAL A 93 -11.37 4.29 -3.89
C VAL A 93 -12.11 3.11 -3.24
N HIS A 94 -11.61 2.64 -2.08
CA HIS A 94 -12.21 1.53 -1.33
C HIS A 94 -12.50 0.31 -2.21
N ASN A 95 -13.75 -0.10 -2.31
CA ASN A 95 -14.16 -1.29 -3.05
C ASN A 95 -14.74 -0.99 -4.44
N LEU A 96 -14.59 0.23 -4.95
CA LEU A 96 -15.18 0.61 -6.24
C LEU A 96 -14.58 -0.17 -7.41
N TRP A 97 -13.27 -0.40 -7.39
CA TRP A 97 -12.57 -1.18 -8.40
C TRP A 97 -11.19 -1.61 -7.90
N LYS A 98 -10.65 -2.66 -8.50
CA LYS A 98 -9.30 -3.16 -8.20
C LYS A 98 -8.27 -2.68 -9.24
N ILE A 99 -8.60 -2.78 -10.51
CA ILE A 99 -7.72 -2.38 -11.61
C ILE A 99 -8.50 -1.48 -12.56
N ARG A 100 -7.90 -0.36 -12.94
CA ARG A 100 -8.46 0.54 -13.93
C ARG A 100 -7.42 0.85 -15.01
N ARG A 101 -7.77 0.58 -16.26
CA ARG A 101 -6.89 0.78 -17.41
C ARG A 101 -7.44 1.89 -18.30
N ASN A 102 -6.53 2.71 -18.84
CA ASN A 102 -6.85 3.71 -19.86
C ASN A 102 -5.67 3.76 -20.83
N GLY A 103 -5.83 3.15 -22.02
CA GLY A 103 -4.71 2.98 -22.94
C GLY A 103 -3.56 2.21 -22.32
N ASN A 104 -2.38 2.81 -22.28
CA ASN A 104 -1.19 2.23 -21.67
C ASN A 104 -1.09 2.52 -20.15
N GLN A 105 -2.00 3.31 -19.61
CA GLN A 105 -2.01 3.70 -18.21
C GLN A 105 -2.79 2.68 -17.38
N VAL A 106 -2.26 2.32 -16.22
CA VAL A 106 -2.95 1.43 -15.28
C VAL A 106 -2.87 1.98 -13.88
N CYS A 107 -4.02 1.97 -13.18
CA CYS A 107 -4.12 2.19 -11.74
C CYS A 107 -4.48 0.87 -11.07
N TYR A 108 -3.70 0.48 -10.08
CA TYR A 108 -3.96 -0.70 -9.27
C TYR A 108 -4.29 -0.28 -7.83
N ASN A 109 -5.45 -0.67 -7.36
CA ASN A 109 -5.91 -0.41 -6.00
C ASN A 109 -5.32 -1.47 -5.05
N VAL A 110 -4.40 -1.04 -4.18
CA VAL A 110 -3.77 -1.92 -3.18
C VAL A 110 -4.55 -1.98 -1.87
N GLY A 111 -5.69 -1.29 -1.79
CA GLY A 111 -6.53 -1.26 -0.60
C GLY A 111 -6.97 -2.65 -0.16
N VAL A 112 -7.10 -2.84 1.15
CA VAL A 112 -7.48 -4.13 1.72
C VAL A 112 -8.90 -4.55 1.34
N ASP A 113 -9.77 -3.60 1.05
CA ASP A 113 -11.17 -3.85 0.67
C ASP A 113 -11.32 -4.72 -0.60
N VAL A 114 -10.36 -4.64 -1.51
CA VAL A 114 -10.36 -5.40 -2.77
C VAL A 114 -9.30 -6.49 -2.80
N ASN A 115 -8.56 -6.68 -1.71
CA ASN A 115 -7.46 -7.63 -1.60
C ASN A 115 -7.68 -8.60 -0.42
N SER A 116 -8.93 -8.98 -0.17
CA SER A 116 -9.34 -9.95 0.87
C SER A 116 -8.85 -9.58 2.27
N PHE A 117 -8.74 -8.27 2.54
CA PHE A 117 -8.23 -7.70 3.81
C PHE A 117 -6.78 -8.04 4.10
N TYR A 118 -5.99 -8.40 3.07
CA TYR A 118 -4.55 -8.62 3.19
C TYR A 118 -3.75 -7.48 2.55
N PRO A 119 -2.56 -7.15 3.08
CA PRO A 119 -1.55 -6.43 2.30
C PRO A 119 -1.19 -7.23 1.05
N ILE A 120 -0.96 -6.56 -0.06
CA ILE A 120 -0.66 -7.22 -1.32
C ILE A 120 0.84 -7.14 -1.63
N ASP A 121 1.40 -8.24 -2.12
CA ASP A 121 2.78 -8.34 -2.56
C ASP A 121 2.93 -7.86 -4.00
N ILE A 122 4.08 -7.25 -4.32
CA ILE A 122 4.36 -6.76 -5.68
C ILE A 122 4.26 -7.88 -6.73
N HIS A 123 4.61 -9.11 -6.37
CA HIS A 123 4.51 -10.25 -7.28
C HIS A 123 3.05 -10.58 -7.64
N GLU A 124 2.14 -10.42 -6.68
CA GLU A 124 0.69 -10.57 -6.93
C GLU A 124 0.18 -9.48 -7.87
N ILE A 125 0.64 -8.24 -7.68
CA ILE A 125 0.30 -7.12 -8.58
C ILE A 125 0.77 -7.41 -10.00
N MET A 126 2.03 -7.84 -10.16
CA MET A 126 2.61 -8.18 -11.47
C MET A 126 1.82 -9.28 -12.14
N ARG A 127 1.45 -10.31 -11.41
CA ARG A 127 0.63 -11.43 -11.90
C ARG A 127 -0.75 -10.98 -12.35
N ASP A 128 -1.42 -10.15 -11.56
CA ASP A 128 -2.74 -9.59 -11.91
C ASP A 128 -2.69 -8.72 -13.16
N LEU A 129 -1.56 -8.09 -13.42
CA LEU A 129 -1.34 -7.28 -14.62
C LEU A 129 -0.78 -8.07 -15.80
N ASN A 130 -0.71 -9.41 -15.70
CA ASN A 130 -0.15 -10.31 -16.72
C ASN A 130 1.32 -9.98 -17.07
N ARG A 131 2.11 -9.65 -16.06
CA ARG A 131 3.53 -9.38 -16.22
C ARG A 131 4.36 -10.49 -15.57
N LYS A 132 5.59 -10.69 -16.08
CA LYS A 132 6.51 -11.66 -15.48
C LYS A 132 6.85 -11.22 -14.05
N PRO A 133 6.81 -12.15 -13.08
CA PRO A 133 7.21 -11.82 -11.72
C PRO A 133 8.64 -11.30 -11.68
N PHE A 134 8.88 -10.30 -10.84
CA PHE A 134 10.21 -9.84 -10.51
C PHE A 134 10.90 -10.90 -9.65
N ILE A 135 12.05 -11.38 -10.12
CA ILE A 135 12.90 -12.27 -9.34
C ILE A 135 14.10 -11.45 -8.89
N PRO A 136 14.23 -11.11 -7.58
CA PRO A 136 15.39 -10.38 -7.10
C PRO A 136 16.67 -11.16 -7.43
N ASN A 137 17.69 -10.48 -7.92
CA ASN A 137 19.00 -11.08 -8.06
C ASN A 137 19.52 -11.41 -6.65
N PRO A 138 19.84 -12.68 -6.34
CA PRO A 138 20.30 -13.05 -5.00
C PRO A 138 21.61 -12.37 -4.59
N ASN A 139 22.33 -11.76 -5.54
CA ASN A 139 23.58 -11.04 -5.30
C ASN A 139 23.38 -9.53 -5.12
N THR A 140 22.15 -9.03 -5.15
CA THR A 140 21.86 -7.62 -4.88
C THR A 140 21.10 -7.50 -3.56
N ASN A 141 21.64 -6.69 -2.65
CA ASN A 141 20.96 -6.32 -1.39
C ASN A 141 19.86 -5.30 -1.70
N ILE A 142 18.78 -5.75 -2.28
CA ILE A 142 17.60 -4.90 -2.49
C ILE A 142 16.54 -5.30 -1.48
#